data_b4b1f175efce022cffb35f3fad6f39cf
#
_entry.id   b4b1f175efce022cffb35f3fad6f39cf
#
_cell.length_a   1.000
_cell.length_b   1.000
_cell.length_c   1.000
_cell.angle_alpha   90.00
_cell.angle_beta   90.00
_cell.angle_gamma   90.00
#
_symmetry.space_group_name_H-M   'P 1'
#
loop_
_entity.id
_entity.type
_entity.pdbx_description
1 polymer ?
#
loop_
_entity_poly.entity_id
_entity_poly.type
_entity_poly.pdbx_seq_one_letter_code
_entity_poly.pdbx_strand_id
1 'polypeptide(L)'
;MKRLMLLGASGSIGTQTIDVVLQHPDEFSIAGLSVGHRIDILKEILKKIHVSHVCVCEEKDMKELAAQYPDIHFYYGDDGLITLAKMKEYDLLVNALVGFIGFLPTLNAIQAGHHIALANKETLVVGGELIEKAIKEYGVSLYPIDSEHSAIFQALQGNEHKEVKRLLITASGGSFRNKTREELKDVTVEQALAHPNWAMGAKITIDSADMMNKGFEVIEAHYLFDIDYDHIDVVMHPESVIHSMVEYVDHSVMAQLGAPDMRLPIQYALTWPHRYPLDLEKPLDLTEVACLHFAKPDLERFPLLALAYEAGKKGGNLPAVMNAANEVANAAFRKKQIPFLAIEDIVINAVHTVTYQPVNTVQDLIDADRWGRDFAYQQIQGVNQ
;
A
#
# COMPACT_ATOMS: atom_id res chain seq x y z
N MET A 1 -11.28 -0.32 -24.85
CA MET A 1 -11.29 0.58 -23.67
C MET A 1 -11.47 -0.27 -22.41
N LYS A 2 -10.49 -0.26 -21.51
CA LYS A 2 -10.51 -1.01 -20.24
C LYS A 2 -11.34 -0.24 -19.20
N ARG A 3 -12.30 -0.91 -18.56
CA ARG A 3 -13.18 -0.31 -17.54
C ARG A 3 -12.59 -0.59 -16.16
N LEU A 4 -12.43 0.45 -15.37
CA LEU A 4 -11.83 0.38 -14.03
C LEU A 4 -12.88 0.51 -12.94
N MET A 5 -12.72 -0.24 -11.85
CA MET A 5 -13.35 0.02 -10.56
C MET A 5 -12.29 0.61 -9.63
N LEU A 6 -12.45 1.88 -9.21
CA LEU A 6 -11.44 2.60 -8.43
C LEU A 6 -11.87 2.75 -6.98
N LEU A 7 -11.29 1.98 -6.08
CA LEU A 7 -11.54 2.12 -4.65
C LEU A 7 -10.53 3.08 -4.01
N GLY A 8 -11.03 4.12 -3.31
CA GLY A 8 -10.19 5.14 -2.69
C GLY A 8 -9.85 6.33 -3.59
N ALA A 9 -10.76 6.74 -4.48
CA ALA A 9 -10.57 7.77 -5.50
C ALA A 9 -10.13 9.15 -4.96
N SER A 10 -10.45 9.51 -3.71
CA SER A 10 -10.06 10.79 -3.10
C SER A 10 -8.67 10.79 -2.45
N GLY A 11 -7.99 9.63 -2.39
CA GLY A 11 -6.63 9.50 -1.88
C GLY A 11 -5.57 9.94 -2.89
N SER A 12 -4.30 9.93 -2.47
CA SER A 12 -3.16 10.30 -3.34
C SER A 12 -3.08 9.40 -4.59
N ILE A 13 -3.18 8.08 -4.42
CA ILE A 13 -3.16 7.13 -5.54
C ILE A 13 -4.42 7.26 -6.39
N GLY A 14 -5.60 7.40 -5.76
CA GLY A 14 -6.86 7.52 -6.49
C GLY A 14 -6.92 8.74 -7.40
N THR A 15 -6.49 9.90 -6.93
CA THR A 15 -6.45 11.14 -7.74
C THR A 15 -5.46 11.04 -8.89
N GLN A 16 -4.29 10.44 -8.67
CA GLN A 16 -3.30 10.20 -9.72
C GLN A 16 -3.76 9.11 -10.72
N THR A 17 -4.54 8.12 -10.27
CA THR A 17 -5.19 7.16 -11.18
C THR A 17 -6.17 7.86 -12.12
N ILE A 18 -6.97 8.80 -11.60
CA ILE A 18 -7.87 9.62 -12.43
C ILE A 18 -7.07 10.45 -13.43
N ASP A 19 -5.95 11.03 -13.01
CA ASP A 19 -5.06 11.82 -13.88
C ASP A 19 -4.54 10.97 -15.07
N VAL A 20 -4.09 9.74 -14.79
CA VAL A 20 -3.67 8.78 -15.83
C VAL A 20 -4.84 8.44 -16.77
N VAL A 21 -6.03 8.18 -16.25
CA VAL A 21 -7.23 7.89 -17.06
C VAL A 21 -7.57 9.07 -17.98
N LEU A 22 -7.48 10.31 -17.49
CA LEU A 22 -7.76 11.51 -18.26
C LEU A 22 -6.71 11.77 -19.37
N GLN A 23 -5.47 11.28 -19.21
CA GLN A 23 -4.46 11.34 -20.26
C GLN A 23 -4.70 10.32 -21.39
N HIS A 24 -5.49 9.26 -21.12
CA HIS A 24 -5.76 8.17 -22.06
C HIS A 24 -7.27 7.85 -22.16
N PRO A 25 -8.10 8.82 -22.57
CA PRO A 25 -9.56 8.69 -22.54
C PRO A 25 -10.11 7.64 -23.51
N ASP A 26 -9.36 7.29 -24.55
CA ASP A 26 -9.73 6.25 -25.52
C ASP A 26 -9.39 4.84 -25.02
N GLU A 27 -8.52 4.73 -24.02
CA GLU A 27 -8.02 3.46 -23.47
C GLU A 27 -8.72 3.06 -22.18
N PHE A 28 -9.10 4.03 -21.34
CA PHE A 28 -9.64 3.80 -20.01
C PHE A 28 -10.96 4.52 -19.76
N SER A 29 -11.81 3.90 -18.95
CA SER A 29 -12.96 4.53 -18.33
C SER A 29 -13.12 4.03 -16.89
N ILE A 30 -13.79 4.81 -16.03
CA ILE A 30 -14.10 4.42 -14.65
C ILE A 30 -15.57 4.03 -14.59
N ALA A 31 -15.86 2.75 -14.37
CA ALA A 31 -17.21 2.22 -14.23
C ALA A 31 -17.83 2.62 -12.88
N GLY A 32 -17.01 2.61 -11.84
CA GLY A 32 -17.41 3.03 -10.50
C GLY A 32 -16.21 3.38 -9.64
N LEU A 33 -16.47 4.10 -8.55
CA LEU A 33 -15.44 4.51 -7.61
C LEU A 33 -15.93 4.54 -6.17
N SER A 34 -15.00 4.57 -5.22
CA SER A 34 -15.32 4.87 -3.84
C SER A 34 -14.52 6.07 -3.31
N VAL A 35 -15.14 6.80 -2.38
CA VAL A 35 -14.47 7.80 -1.54
C VAL A 35 -14.86 7.57 -0.08
N GLY A 36 -13.99 7.98 0.86
CA GLY A 36 -14.35 8.00 2.29
C GLY A 36 -15.21 9.22 2.64
N HIS A 37 -14.72 10.05 3.55
CA HIS A 37 -15.44 11.25 4.03
C HIS A 37 -15.21 12.51 3.17
N ARG A 38 -14.37 12.44 2.13
CA ARG A 38 -14.03 13.62 1.31
C ARG A 38 -15.03 13.83 0.17
N ILE A 39 -16.25 14.20 0.53
CA ILE A 39 -17.35 14.42 -0.43
C ILE A 39 -17.10 15.63 -1.33
N ASP A 40 -16.36 16.64 -0.85
CA ASP A 40 -15.87 17.76 -1.63
C ASP A 40 -15.04 17.31 -2.84
N ILE A 41 -14.09 16.41 -2.61
CA ILE A 41 -13.26 15.85 -3.67
C ILE A 41 -14.09 14.99 -4.65
N LEU A 42 -15.05 14.19 -4.14
CA LEU A 42 -15.96 13.44 -5.01
C LEU A 42 -16.66 14.36 -6.00
N LYS A 43 -17.21 15.48 -5.52
CA LYS A 43 -17.91 16.43 -6.39
C LYS A 43 -17.01 17.01 -7.48
N GLU A 44 -15.72 17.26 -7.18
CA GLU A 44 -14.75 17.71 -8.17
C GLU A 44 -14.38 16.60 -9.16
N ILE A 45 -14.30 15.34 -8.71
CA ILE A 45 -14.08 14.18 -9.57
C ILE A 45 -15.25 14.02 -10.56
N LEU A 46 -16.48 14.08 -10.09
CA LEU A 46 -17.69 13.92 -10.91
C LEU A 46 -17.88 15.02 -11.97
N LYS A 47 -17.20 16.17 -11.84
CA LYS A 47 -17.14 17.18 -12.91
C LYS A 47 -16.23 16.79 -14.07
N LYS A 48 -15.24 15.90 -13.82
CA LYS A 48 -14.19 15.55 -14.78
C LYS A 48 -14.44 14.22 -15.47
N ILE A 49 -15.09 13.28 -14.79
CA ILE A 49 -15.33 11.93 -15.29
C ILE A 49 -16.79 11.51 -15.08
N HIS A 50 -17.26 10.65 -15.97
CA HIS A 50 -18.57 10.02 -15.83
C HIS A 50 -18.41 8.65 -15.19
N VAL A 51 -19.23 8.36 -14.15
CA VAL A 51 -19.28 7.06 -13.47
C VAL A 51 -20.74 6.68 -13.21
N SER A 52 -21.01 5.37 -13.20
CA SER A 52 -22.36 4.86 -12.94
C SER A 52 -22.57 4.44 -11.48
N HIS A 53 -21.51 4.17 -10.74
CA HIS A 53 -21.55 3.61 -9.40
C HIS A 53 -20.59 4.35 -8.47
N VAL A 54 -21.07 4.76 -7.30
CA VAL A 54 -20.25 5.45 -6.28
C VAL A 54 -20.52 4.86 -4.90
N CYS A 55 -19.47 4.53 -4.15
CA CYS A 55 -19.57 4.18 -2.74
C CYS A 55 -18.97 5.27 -1.86
N VAL A 56 -19.66 5.64 -0.80
CA VAL A 56 -19.22 6.60 0.23
C VAL A 56 -19.17 5.92 1.59
N CYS A 57 -18.55 6.56 2.59
CA CYS A 57 -18.46 5.99 3.92
C CYS A 57 -19.80 5.95 4.65
N GLU A 58 -20.55 7.06 4.63
CA GLU A 58 -21.71 7.26 5.48
C GLU A 58 -23.04 7.15 4.71
N GLU A 59 -24.06 6.52 5.32
CA GLU A 59 -25.38 6.40 4.75
C GLU A 59 -26.03 7.77 4.48
N LYS A 60 -25.76 8.75 5.35
CA LYS A 60 -26.27 10.13 5.19
C LYS A 60 -25.76 10.74 3.89
N ASP A 61 -24.45 10.65 3.65
CA ASP A 61 -23.83 11.20 2.43
C ASP A 61 -24.36 10.50 1.17
N MET A 62 -24.55 9.19 1.24
CA MET A 62 -25.16 8.40 0.17
C MET A 62 -26.55 8.92 -0.21
N LYS A 63 -27.43 9.14 0.78
CA LYS A 63 -28.80 9.65 0.55
C LYS A 63 -28.81 11.06 -0.04
N GLU A 64 -27.95 11.95 0.46
CA GLU A 64 -27.83 13.33 -0.03
C GLU A 64 -27.31 13.38 -1.47
N LEU A 65 -26.30 12.55 -1.80
CA LEU A 65 -25.72 12.50 -3.14
C LEU A 65 -26.66 11.84 -4.15
N ALA A 66 -27.37 10.78 -3.78
CA ALA A 66 -28.36 10.13 -4.65
C ALA A 66 -29.47 11.09 -5.10
N ALA A 67 -29.90 12.02 -4.23
CA ALA A 67 -30.85 13.06 -4.57
C ALA A 67 -30.28 14.13 -5.52
N GLN A 68 -28.94 14.39 -5.46
CA GLN A 68 -28.25 15.38 -6.31
C GLN A 68 -27.85 14.82 -7.69
N TYR A 69 -27.57 13.51 -7.76
CA TYR A 69 -27.07 12.83 -8.97
C TYR A 69 -27.95 11.60 -9.29
N PRO A 70 -29.15 11.78 -9.84
CA PRO A 70 -30.12 10.69 -10.03
C PRO A 70 -29.67 9.61 -11.02
N ASP A 71 -28.71 9.91 -11.88
CA ASP A 71 -28.15 8.97 -12.87
C ASP A 71 -27.01 8.10 -12.31
N ILE A 72 -26.61 8.29 -11.04
CA ILE A 72 -25.56 7.54 -10.38
C ILE A 72 -26.15 6.66 -9.29
N HIS A 73 -25.74 5.40 -9.26
CA HIS A 73 -26.11 4.48 -8.17
C HIS A 73 -25.13 4.64 -7.01
N PHE A 74 -25.65 5.04 -5.84
CA PHE A 74 -24.84 5.24 -4.64
C PHE A 74 -24.97 4.08 -3.66
N TYR A 75 -23.82 3.73 -3.05
CA TYR A 75 -23.65 2.71 -2.02
C TYR A 75 -22.94 3.32 -0.82
N TYR A 76 -22.93 2.65 0.33
CA TYR A 76 -22.20 3.12 1.51
C TYR A 76 -21.59 1.99 2.32
N GLY A 77 -20.56 2.34 3.11
CA GLY A 77 -19.89 1.46 4.06
C GLY A 77 -19.17 0.27 3.40
N ASP A 78 -18.81 -0.70 4.23
CA ASP A 78 -18.03 -1.87 3.81
C ASP A 78 -18.82 -2.75 2.84
N ASP A 79 -20.13 -2.94 3.08
CA ASP A 79 -21.01 -3.69 2.16
C ASP A 79 -21.09 -3.03 0.78
N GLY A 80 -21.06 -1.69 0.74
CA GLY A 80 -21.00 -0.94 -0.50
C GLY A 80 -19.69 -1.17 -1.27
N LEU A 81 -18.53 -1.20 -0.57
CA LEU A 81 -17.24 -1.52 -1.18
C LEU A 81 -17.22 -2.94 -1.76
N ILE A 82 -17.74 -3.93 -1.01
CA ILE A 82 -17.84 -5.32 -1.45
C ILE A 82 -18.78 -5.42 -2.65
N THR A 83 -19.89 -4.68 -2.66
CA THR A 83 -20.83 -4.64 -3.77
C THR A 83 -20.15 -4.14 -5.04
N LEU A 84 -19.41 -3.00 -4.99
CA LEU A 84 -18.62 -2.50 -6.11
C LEU A 84 -17.60 -3.54 -6.61
N ALA A 85 -16.91 -4.18 -5.69
CA ALA A 85 -15.86 -5.16 -6.02
C ALA A 85 -16.41 -6.40 -6.76
N LYS A 86 -17.68 -6.79 -6.55
CA LYS A 86 -18.33 -7.95 -7.19
C LYS A 86 -19.03 -7.64 -8.51
N MET A 87 -19.14 -6.38 -8.90
CA MET A 87 -19.84 -5.99 -10.14
C MET A 87 -19.15 -6.60 -11.36
N LYS A 88 -19.93 -6.89 -12.41
CA LYS A 88 -19.40 -7.48 -13.66
C LYS A 88 -19.08 -6.42 -14.72
N GLU A 89 -19.38 -5.17 -14.46
CA GLU A 89 -19.33 -4.08 -15.43
C GLU A 89 -17.94 -3.46 -15.57
N TYR A 90 -16.89 -4.04 -14.98
CA TYR A 90 -15.51 -3.56 -15.07
C TYR A 90 -14.53 -4.70 -15.37
N ASP A 91 -13.32 -4.35 -15.78
CA ASP A 91 -12.28 -5.29 -16.22
C ASP A 91 -11.12 -5.39 -15.21
N LEU A 92 -10.83 -4.33 -14.45
CA LEU A 92 -9.73 -4.24 -13.49
C LEU A 92 -10.16 -3.46 -12.24
N LEU A 93 -9.95 -4.05 -11.07
CA LEU A 93 -10.08 -3.33 -9.80
C LEU A 93 -8.79 -2.59 -9.49
N VAL A 94 -8.87 -1.29 -9.24
CA VAL A 94 -7.77 -0.50 -8.64
C VAL A 94 -8.06 -0.32 -7.17
N ASN A 95 -7.31 -1.01 -6.30
CA ASN A 95 -7.45 -0.86 -4.86
C ASN A 95 -6.44 0.16 -4.32
N ALA A 96 -6.90 1.39 -4.06
CA ALA A 96 -6.17 2.49 -3.45
C ALA A 96 -6.72 2.87 -2.06
N LEU A 97 -7.37 1.93 -1.37
CA LEU A 97 -7.77 2.07 0.03
C LEU A 97 -6.52 2.03 0.95
N VAL A 98 -6.70 2.38 2.21
CA VAL A 98 -5.61 2.41 3.21
C VAL A 98 -5.97 1.51 4.38
N GLY A 99 -5.04 0.62 4.79
CA GLY A 99 -5.24 -0.26 5.92
C GLY A 99 -6.06 -1.51 5.61
N PHE A 100 -6.52 -2.19 6.65
CA PHE A 100 -7.22 -3.48 6.59
C PHE A 100 -8.49 -3.47 5.71
N ILE A 101 -9.16 -2.33 5.60
CA ILE A 101 -10.43 -2.19 4.85
C ILE A 101 -10.31 -2.60 3.37
N GLY A 102 -9.11 -2.55 2.78
CA GLY A 102 -8.87 -2.96 1.39
C GLY A 102 -8.89 -4.46 1.16
N PHE A 103 -8.75 -5.28 2.21
CA PHE A 103 -8.63 -6.73 2.09
C PHE A 103 -9.91 -7.40 1.54
N LEU A 104 -11.06 -7.15 2.18
CA LEU A 104 -12.33 -7.79 1.77
C LEU A 104 -12.77 -7.44 0.35
N PRO A 105 -12.73 -6.16 -0.07
CA PRO A 105 -13.02 -5.82 -1.47
C PRO A 105 -12.09 -6.51 -2.46
N THR A 106 -10.78 -6.60 -2.18
CA THR A 106 -9.82 -7.30 -3.04
C THR A 106 -10.15 -8.78 -3.16
N LEU A 107 -10.36 -9.47 -2.03
CA LEU A 107 -10.71 -10.89 -2.04
C LEU A 107 -12.01 -11.15 -2.82
N ASN A 108 -13.04 -10.32 -2.62
CA ASN A 108 -14.32 -10.45 -3.31
C ASN A 108 -14.21 -10.16 -4.83
N ALA A 109 -13.36 -9.23 -5.25
CA ALA A 109 -13.08 -8.97 -6.66
C ALA A 109 -12.37 -10.18 -7.32
N ILE A 110 -11.37 -10.76 -6.64
CA ILE A 110 -10.68 -11.98 -7.09
C ILE A 110 -11.69 -13.12 -7.27
N GLN A 111 -12.56 -13.35 -6.28
CA GLN A 111 -13.60 -14.38 -6.33
C GLN A 111 -14.65 -14.13 -7.42
N ALA A 112 -14.84 -12.88 -7.83
CA ALA A 112 -15.68 -12.51 -8.96
C ALA A 112 -14.96 -12.63 -10.32
N GLY A 113 -13.67 -13.00 -10.34
CA GLY A 113 -12.87 -13.21 -11.54
C GLY A 113 -12.19 -11.94 -12.09
N HIS A 114 -12.05 -10.88 -11.29
CA HIS A 114 -11.43 -9.64 -11.73
C HIS A 114 -9.93 -9.62 -11.45
N HIS A 115 -9.17 -9.05 -12.40
CA HIS A 115 -7.77 -8.70 -12.18
C HIS A 115 -7.67 -7.50 -11.23
N ILE A 116 -6.56 -7.41 -10.51
CA ILE A 116 -6.33 -6.40 -9.47
C ILE A 116 -5.10 -5.56 -9.80
N ALA A 117 -5.22 -4.24 -9.73
CA ALA A 117 -4.11 -3.30 -9.62
C ALA A 117 -4.05 -2.82 -8.15
N LEU A 118 -3.04 -3.28 -7.41
CA LEU A 118 -2.99 -3.16 -5.96
C LEU A 118 -2.03 -2.07 -5.51
N ALA A 119 -2.56 -1.04 -4.85
CA ALA A 119 -1.78 -0.05 -4.11
C ALA A 119 -1.89 -0.23 -2.58
N ASN A 120 -2.91 -0.95 -2.12
CA ASN A 120 -3.13 -1.25 -0.70
C ASN A 120 -2.28 -2.44 -0.27
N LYS A 121 -1.04 -2.17 0.16
CA LYS A 121 -0.10 -3.21 0.60
C LYS A 121 -0.59 -4.01 1.80
N GLU A 122 -1.37 -3.37 2.68
CA GLU A 122 -1.94 -4.02 3.86
C GLU A 122 -2.79 -5.23 3.50
N THR A 123 -3.40 -5.27 2.32
CA THR A 123 -4.13 -6.44 1.81
C THR A 123 -3.26 -7.71 1.81
N LEU A 124 -2.02 -7.63 1.32
CA LEU A 124 -1.09 -8.76 1.29
C LEU A 124 -0.41 -8.97 2.64
N VAL A 125 -0.15 -7.90 3.38
CA VAL A 125 0.43 -8.00 4.74
C VAL A 125 -0.49 -8.79 5.65
N VAL A 126 -1.78 -8.47 5.68
CA VAL A 126 -2.72 -9.09 6.63
C VAL A 126 -3.21 -10.46 6.19
N GLY A 127 -3.40 -10.67 4.90
CA GLY A 127 -4.05 -11.88 4.38
C GLY A 127 -3.42 -12.45 3.12
N GLY A 128 -2.11 -12.29 2.95
CA GLY A 128 -1.38 -12.72 1.75
C GLY A 128 -1.63 -14.18 1.38
N GLU A 129 -1.63 -15.10 2.36
CA GLU A 129 -1.92 -16.53 2.15
C GLU A 129 -3.32 -16.75 1.53
N LEU A 130 -4.34 -16.04 2.01
CA LEU A 130 -5.71 -16.16 1.49
C LEU A 130 -5.84 -15.53 0.10
N ILE A 131 -5.16 -14.41 -0.14
CA ILE A 131 -5.15 -13.73 -1.44
C ILE A 131 -4.41 -14.58 -2.48
N GLU A 132 -3.24 -15.11 -2.15
CA GLU A 132 -2.48 -15.99 -3.04
C GLU A 132 -3.27 -17.24 -3.43
N LYS A 133 -3.90 -17.88 -2.45
CA LYS A 133 -4.79 -19.03 -2.69
C LYS A 133 -5.94 -18.65 -3.63
N ALA A 134 -6.59 -17.53 -3.39
CA ALA A 134 -7.69 -17.06 -4.23
C ALA A 134 -7.21 -16.73 -5.66
N ILE A 135 -6.07 -16.06 -5.83
CA ILE A 135 -5.49 -15.77 -7.15
C ILE A 135 -5.26 -17.08 -7.94
N LYS A 136 -4.68 -18.09 -7.30
CA LYS A 136 -4.43 -19.40 -7.93
C LYS A 136 -5.74 -20.12 -8.28
N GLU A 137 -6.74 -20.06 -7.39
CA GLU A 137 -8.04 -20.72 -7.58
C GLU A 137 -8.87 -20.09 -8.72
N TYR A 138 -8.92 -18.76 -8.77
CA TYR A 138 -9.74 -18.02 -9.73
C TYR A 138 -9.00 -17.62 -11.01
N GLY A 139 -7.69 -17.86 -11.10
CA GLY A 139 -6.87 -17.61 -12.30
C GLY A 139 -6.77 -16.13 -12.67
N VAL A 140 -6.80 -15.23 -11.71
CA VAL A 140 -6.69 -13.79 -11.93
C VAL A 140 -5.24 -13.32 -11.74
N SER A 141 -4.94 -12.11 -12.23
CA SER A 141 -3.63 -11.47 -12.07
C SER A 141 -3.70 -10.33 -11.07
N LEU A 142 -2.61 -10.13 -10.34
CA LEU A 142 -2.42 -9.00 -9.46
C LEU A 142 -1.22 -8.18 -9.94
N TYR A 143 -1.45 -6.89 -10.22
CA TYR A 143 -0.44 -5.95 -10.72
C TYR A 143 -0.08 -4.95 -9.61
N PRO A 144 1.19 -4.83 -9.23
CA PRO A 144 1.59 -3.90 -8.18
C PRO A 144 1.55 -2.45 -8.65
N ILE A 145 1.01 -1.57 -7.80
CA ILE A 145 1.06 -0.11 -7.97
C ILE A 145 2.14 0.50 -7.06
N ASP A 146 2.46 -0.11 -5.91
CA ASP A 146 3.52 0.38 -5.06
C ASP A 146 4.83 0.51 -5.86
N SER A 147 5.55 1.62 -5.69
CA SER A 147 6.69 1.98 -6.58
C SER A 147 7.79 0.93 -6.57
N GLU A 148 8.12 0.40 -5.41
CA GLU A 148 9.15 -0.62 -5.23
C GLU A 148 8.76 -1.95 -5.88
N HIS A 149 7.51 -2.37 -5.69
CA HIS A 149 7.01 -3.62 -6.27
C HIS A 149 6.78 -3.50 -7.78
N SER A 150 6.32 -2.34 -8.25
CA SER A 150 6.26 -2.05 -9.68
C SER A 150 7.65 -2.11 -10.32
N ALA A 151 8.68 -1.59 -9.63
CA ALA A 151 10.06 -1.65 -10.11
C ALA A 151 10.57 -3.09 -10.21
N ILE A 152 10.33 -3.92 -9.19
CA ILE A 152 10.67 -5.35 -9.20
C ILE A 152 9.92 -6.06 -10.32
N PHE A 153 8.60 -5.84 -10.44
CA PHE A 153 7.78 -6.40 -11.50
C PHE A 153 8.31 -6.07 -12.89
N GLN A 154 8.78 -4.83 -13.11
CA GLN A 154 9.41 -4.40 -14.36
C GLN A 154 10.77 -5.05 -14.58
N ALA A 155 11.60 -5.17 -13.52
CA ALA A 155 12.93 -5.76 -13.61
C ALA A 155 12.91 -7.28 -13.86
N LEU A 156 11.84 -7.96 -13.48
CA LEU A 156 11.63 -9.40 -13.70
C LEU A 156 11.24 -9.74 -15.15
N GLN A 157 10.84 -8.75 -15.95
CA GLN A 157 10.33 -9.03 -17.30
C GLN A 157 11.37 -9.68 -18.21
N GLY A 158 10.99 -10.78 -18.86
CA GLY A 158 11.84 -11.52 -19.80
C GLY A 158 12.81 -12.51 -19.16
N ASN A 159 12.78 -12.68 -17.83
CA ASN A 159 13.61 -13.62 -17.09
C ASN A 159 12.72 -14.67 -16.39
N GLU A 160 13.29 -15.86 -16.12
CA GLU A 160 12.58 -16.90 -15.40
C GLU A 160 12.73 -16.75 -13.88
N HIS A 161 11.70 -17.11 -13.12
CA HIS A 161 11.69 -17.01 -11.64
C HIS A 161 12.90 -17.74 -10.99
N LYS A 162 13.29 -18.92 -11.51
CA LYS A 162 14.45 -19.68 -11.01
C LYS A 162 15.80 -18.97 -11.17
N GLU A 163 15.86 -17.93 -12.00
CA GLU A 163 17.08 -17.13 -12.24
C GLU A 163 17.23 -15.99 -11.25
N VAL A 164 16.17 -15.72 -10.46
CA VAL A 164 16.22 -14.71 -9.41
C VAL A 164 17.03 -15.23 -8.23
N LYS A 165 18.07 -14.48 -7.84
CA LYS A 165 18.85 -14.76 -6.64
C LYS A 165 18.26 -14.08 -5.42
N ARG A 166 17.88 -12.79 -5.53
CA ARG A 166 17.22 -12.02 -4.48
C ARG A 166 16.59 -10.75 -5.01
N LEU A 167 15.66 -10.22 -4.24
CA LEU A 167 15.09 -8.90 -4.42
C LEU A 167 15.82 -7.87 -3.55
N LEU A 168 16.01 -6.66 -4.08
CA LEU A 168 16.64 -5.54 -3.38
C LEU A 168 15.65 -4.38 -3.34
N ILE A 169 14.91 -4.27 -2.23
CA ILE A 169 13.91 -3.22 -2.03
C ILE A 169 14.63 -1.95 -1.55
N THR A 170 14.50 -0.85 -2.29
CA THR A 170 15.13 0.40 -1.87
C THR A 170 14.28 1.14 -0.84
N ALA A 171 14.93 1.88 0.03
CA ALA A 171 14.31 2.69 1.07
C ALA A 171 14.95 4.08 1.13
N SER A 172 14.13 5.14 1.11
CA SER A 172 14.64 6.51 1.30
C SER A 172 15.16 6.76 2.73
N GLY A 173 14.71 5.94 3.69
CA GLY A 173 14.97 6.10 5.12
C GLY A 173 14.02 7.08 5.82
N GLY A 174 13.03 7.60 5.12
CA GLY A 174 12.01 8.48 5.69
C GLY A 174 12.53 9.81 6.22
N SER A 175 11.67 10.49 6.98
CA SER A 175 11.96 11.83 7.54
C SER A 175 13.11 11.82 8.55
N PHE A 176 13.39 10.68 9.18
CA PHE A 176 14.36 10.56 10.26
C PHE A 176 15.62 9.77 9.90
N ARG A 177 15.89 9.59 8.62
CA ARG A 177 17.06 8.82 8.13
C ARG A 177 18.41 9.25 8.69
N ASN A 178 18.56 10.52 9.08
CA ASN A 178 19.81 11.09 9.60
C ASN A 178 19.79 11.31 11.13
N LYS A 179 18.70 10.93 11.85
CA LYS A 179 18.58 11.09 13.30
C LYS A 179 19.11 9.87 14.03
N THR A 180 19.77 10.11 15.16
CA THR A 180 20.14 9.06 16.11
C THR A 180 18.93 8.58 16.91
N ARG A 181 19.04 7.42 17.56
CA ARG A 181 17.98 6.88 18.43
C ARG A 181 17.58 7.87 19.53
N GLU A 182 18.54 8.58 20.12
CA GLU A 182 18.29 9.58 21.16
C GLU A 182 17.48 10.76 20.61
N GLU A 183 17.80 11.25 19.42
CA GLU A 183 17.08 12.36 18.79
C GLU A 183 15.64 12.00 18.37
N LEU A 184 15.29 10.70 18.29
CA LEU A 184 13.93 10.25 17.98
C LEU A 184 12.97 10.38 19.17
N LYS A 185 13.47 10.55 20.40
CA LYS A 185 12.62 10.65 21.61
C LYS A 185 11.71 11.88 21.61
N ASP A 186 12.20 12.99 21.06
CA ASP A 186 11.53 14.28 21.13
C ASP A 186 11.01 14.78 19.78
N VAL A 187 10.90 13.87 18.76
CA VAL A 187 10.42 14.28 17.44
C VAL A 187 8.92 14.55 17.45
N THR A 188 8.51 15.54 16.66
CA THR A 188 7.11 15.94 16.54
C THR A 188 6.43 15.29 15.34
N VAL A 189 5.10 15.33 15.34
CA VAL A 189 4.26 14.88 14.21
C VAL A 189 4.62 15.66 12.94
N GLU A 190 4.82 16.96 13.05
CA GLU A 190 5.15 17.84 11.93
C GLU A 190 6.51 17.46 11.30
N GLN A 191 7.50 17.13 12.14
CA GLN A 191 8.80 16.64 11.66
C GLN A 191 8.68 15.28 10.99
N ALA A 192 7.88 14.37 11.55
CA ALA A 192 7.67 13.05 10.98
C ALA A 192 6.95 13.10 9.62
N LEU A 193 6.03 14.05 9.44
CA LEU A 193 5.30 14.27 8.20
C LEU A 193 6.11 14.97 7.09
N ALA A 194 7.27 15.52 7.42
CA ALA A 194 8.15 16.23 6.46
C ALA A 194 9.05 15.25 5.68
N HIS A 195 8.43 14.38 4.84
CA HIS A 195 9.21 13.45 4.02
C HIS A 195 10.02 14.19 2.96
N PRO A 196 11.34 13.87 2.79
CA PRO A 196 12.23 14.66 1.94
C PRO A 196 11.98 14.53 0.43
N ASN A 197 11.44 13.40 -0.03
CA ASN A 197 11.37 13.05 -1.45
C ASN A 197 9.93 12.91 -1.98
N TRP A 198 8.98 12.46 -1.13
CA TRP A 198 7.63 12.09 -1.54
C TRP A 198 6.56 12.90 -0.84
N ALA A 199 5.53 13.30 -1.58
CA ALA A 199 4.29 13.84 -1.04
C ALA A 199 3.28 12.69 -0.86
N MET A 200 3.15 12.19 0.36
CA MET A 200 2.32 10.99 0.66
C MET A 200 1.23 11.31 1.69
N GLY A 201 0.29 10.36 1.84
CA GLY A 201 -0.68 10.39 2.90
C GLY A 201 -0.04 10.32 4.31
N ALA A 202 -0.69 10.90 5.30
CA ALA A 202 -0.10 11.03 6.64
C ALA A 202 0.27 9.68 7.29
N LYS A 203 -0.56 8.63 7.11
CA LYS A 203 -0.28 7.28 7.68
C LYS A 203 1.02 6.73 7.16
N ILE A 204 1.16 6.63 5.84
CA ILE A 204 2.34 6.04 5.20
C ILE A 204 3.61 6.89 5.41
N THR A 205 3.48 8.21 5.59
CA THR A 205 4.62 9.08 5.89
C THR A 205 5.21 8.78 7.27
N ILE A 206 4.37 8.53 8.29
CA ILE A 206 4.81 8.07 9.61
C ILE A 206 5.44 6.68 9.51
N ASP A 207 4.77 5.73 8.83
CA ASP A 207 5.29 4.36 8.61
C ASP A 207 6.64 4.36 7.84
N SER A 208 6.89 5.38 7.02
CA SER A 208 8.20 5.57 6.37
C SER A 208 9.26 6.06 7.38
N ALA A 209 8.86 6.92 8.33
CA ALA A 209 9.77 7.51 9.32
C ALA A 209 10.30 6.48 10.35
N ASP A 210 9.52 5.43 10.66
CA ASP A 210 9.89 4.33 11.55
C ASP A 210 10.26 3.02 10.82
N MET A 211 10.28 3.03 9.49
CA MET A 211 10.57 1.90 8.60
C MET A 211 9.51 0.78 8.61
N MET A 212 8.34 0.95 9.25
CA MET A 212 7.24 -0.01 9.15
C MET A 212 6.73 -0.13 7.71
N ASN A 213 6.67 0.97 6.96
CA ASN A 213 6.30 0.93 5.54
C ASN A 213 7.19 -0.06 4.78
N LYS A 214 8.50 -0.02 5.01
CA LYS A 214 9.45 -0.93 4.37
C LYS A 214 9.28 -2.36 4.87
N GLY A 215 8.92 -2.54 6.14
CA GLY A 215 8.56 -3.85 6.68
C GLY A 215 7.34 -4.45 5.98
N PHE A 216 6.30 -3.66 5.74
CA PHE A 216 5.12 -4.10 4.98
C PHE A 216 5.48 -4.45 3.53
N GLU A 217 6.34 -3.69 2.90
CA GLU A 217 6.81 -3.94 1.54
C GLU A 217 7.61 -5.23 1.41
N VAL A 218 8.38 -5.62 2.42
CA VAL A 218 9.05 -6.93 2.46
C VAL A 218 8.03 -8.07 2.46
N ILE A 219 6.97 -7.97 3.27
CA ILE A 219 5.91 -8.97 3.32
C ILE A 219 5.11 -8.99 2.00
N GLU A 220 4.79 -7.83 1.45
CA GLU A 220 4.11 -7.71 0.17
C GLU A 220 4.94 -8.34 -0.97
N ALA A 221 6.25 -8.10 -1.02
CA ALA A 221 7.15 -8.66 -2.03
C ALA A 221 7.20 -10.20 -1.98
N HIS A 222 7.18 -10.78 -0.77
CA HIS A 222 7.10 -12.22 -0.59
C HIS A 222 5.90 -12.82 -1.32
N TYR A 223 4.69 -12.28 -1.09
CA TYR A 223 3.46 -12.79 -1.71
C TYR A 223 3.31 -12.42 -3.18
N LEU A 224 3.79 -11.24 -3.60
CA LEU A 224 3.68 -10.82 -5.00
C LEU A 224 4.57 -11.62 -5.94
N PHE A 225 5.78 -11.98 -5.47
CA PHE A 225 6.82 -12.55 -6.33
C PHE A 225 7.20 -13.97 -5.96
N ASP A 226 6.55 -14.57 -4.95
CA ASP A 226 6.82 -15.93 -4.46
C ASP A 226 8.32 -16.13 -4.14
N ILE A 227 8.92 -15.16 -3.44
CA ILE A 227 10.33 -15.16 -3.03
C ILE A 227 10.40 -15.26 -1.50
N ASP A 228 11.23 -16.18 -1.01
CA ASP A 228 11.45 -16.36 0.43
C ASP A 228 12.05 -15.11 1.07
N TYR A 229 11.66 -14.82 2.32
CA TYR A 229 12.15 -13.67 3.10
C TYR A 229 13.67 -13.59 3.19
N ASP A 230 14.37 -14.73 3.16
CA ASP A 230 15.83 -14.78 3.20
C ASP A 230 16.49 -14.31 1.89
N HIS A 231 15.68 -14.13 0.83
CA HIS A 231 16.09 -13.62 -0.46
C HIS A 231 15.45 -12.24 -0.77
N ILE A 232 14.96 -11.54 0.24
CA ILE A 232 14.43 -10.18 0.12
C ILE A 232 15.27 -9.28 1.04
N ASP A 233 16.09 -8.42 0.46
CA ASP A 233 16.93 -7.47 1.19
C ASP A 233 16.42 -6.05 1.04
N VAL A 234 16.63 -5.23 2.08
CA VAL A 234 16.40 -3.78 2.05
C VAL A 234 17.70 -3.04 1.87
N VAL A 235 17.72 -2.07 0.97
CA VAL A 235 18.87 -1.21 0.68
C VAL A 235 18.46 0.26 0.85
N MET A 236 19.18 0.98 1.71
CA MET A 236 18.97 2.43 1.87
C MET A 236 19.44 3.16 0.62
N HIS A 237 18.56 3.98 0.04
CA HIS A 237 18.83 4.79 -1.15
C HIS A 237 18.15 6.16 -1.01
N PRO A 238 18.84 7.16 -0.42
CA PRO A 238 18.24 8.45 -0.03
C PRO A 238 17.66 9.26 -1.19
N GLU A 239 18.18 9.12 -2.40
CA GLU A 239 17.74 9.87 -3.58
C GLU A 239 16.38 9.42 -4.11
N SER A 240 15.96 8.17 -3.81
CA SER A 240 14.71 7.56 -4.31
C SER A 240 14.57 7.62 -5.84
N VAL A 241 15.67 7.46 -6.57
CA VAL A 241 15.72 7.42 -8.05
C VAL A 241 15.62 5.98 -8.54
N ILE A 242 16.36 5.05 -7.88
CA ILE A 242 16.16 3.62 -8.08
C ILE A 242 15.03 3.18 -7.16
N HIS A 243 13.93 2.72 -7.75
CA HIS A 243 12.76 2.34 -6.98
C HIS A 243 12.83 0.92 -6.40
N SER A 244 13.53 -0.01 -7.04
CA SER A 244 14.00 -1.31 -6.50
C SER A 244 14.77 -2.07 -7.58
N MET A 245 15.35 -3.22 -7.20
CA MET A 245 16.25 -3.99 -8.06
C MET A 245 16.02 -5.49 -7.88
N VAL A 246 16.44 -6.27 -8.88
CA VAL A 246 16.50 -7.74 -8.84
C VAL A 246 17.95 -8.16 -9.11
N GLU A 247 18.56 -8.93 -8.21
CA GLU A 247 19.82 -9.60 -8.45
C GLU A 247 19.55 -11.02 -8.96
N TYR A 248 20.17 -11.37 -10.08
CA TYR A 248 20.07 -12.68 -10.71
C TYR A 248 21.21 -13.62 -10.28
N VAL A 249 21.08 -14.91 -10.59
CA VAL A 249 22.05 -15.95 -10.20
C VAL A 249 23.44 -15.73 -10.79
N ASP A 250 23.56 -15.01 -11.90
CA ASP A 250 24.82 -14.60 -12.54
C ASP A 250 25.42 -13.33 -11.94
N HIS A 251 24.80 -12.80 -10.86
CA HIS A 251 25.13 -11.55 -10.18
C HIS A 251 24.83 -10.26 -10.96
N SER A 252 24.16 -10.36 -12.10
CA SER A 252 23.61 -9.16 -12.75
C SER A 252 22.53 -8.53 -11.87
N VAL A 253 22.48 -7.20 -11.82
CA VAL A 253 21.45 -6.47 -11.09
C VAL A 253 20.65 -5.62 -12.08
N MET A 254 19.35 -5.89 -12.18
CA MET A 254 18.42 -5.10 -12.97
C MET A 254 17.66 -4.14 -12.06
N ALA A 255 17.58 -2.87 -12.45
CA ALA A 255 16.97 -1.81 -11.66
C ALA A 255 15.99 -1.00 -12.52
N GLN A 256 14.86 -0.61 -11.95
CA GLN A 256 14.00 0.38 -12.56
C GLN A 256 14.26 1.74 -11.90
N LEU A 257 14.52 2.75 -12.74
CA LEU A 257 14.76 4.12 -12.34
C LEU A 257 13.60 5.00 -12.83
N GLY A 258 13.24 6.01 -12.04
CA GLY A 258 12.19 6.96 -12.40
C GLY A 258 12.20 8.21 -11.52
N ALA A 259 11.47 9.22 -11.94
CA ALA A 259 11.09 10.32 -11.07
C ALA A 259 10.17 9.82 -9.94
N PRO A 260 10.13 10.48 -8.77
CA PRO A 260 9.24 10.10 -7.67
C PRO A 260 7.78 10.53 -7.97
N ASP A 261 7.15 9.87 -8.93
CA ASP A 261 5.80 10.13 -9.41
C ASP A 261 5.01 8.83 -9.52
N MET A 262 3.95 8.70 -8.71
CA MET A 262 3.13 7.48 -8.67
C MET A 262 2.33 7.23 -9.95
N ARG A 263 2.18 8.22 -10.84
CA ARG A 263 1.54 8.00 -12.15
C ARG A 263 2.31 6.99 -13.02
N LEU A 264 3.64 6.89 -12.84
CA LEU A 264 4.45 5.88 -13.54
C LEU A 264 4.03 4.44 -13.20
N PRO A 265 4.08 3.98 -11.93
CA PRO A 265 3.67 2.63 -11.58
C PRO A 265 2.16 2.41 -11.75
N ILE A 266 1.33 3.42 -11.50
CA ILE A 266 -0.11 3.35 -11.76
C ILE A 266 -0.35 3.05 -13.24
N GLN A 267 0.19 3.87 -14.14
CA GLN A 267 0.00 3.67 -15.58
C GLN A 267 0.50 2.29 -16.01
N TYR A 268 1.68 1.87 -15.53
CA TYR A 268 2.23 0.56 -15.90
C TYR A 268 1.31 -0.60 -15.48
N ALA A 269 0.72 -0.55 -14.29
CA ALA A 269 -0.25 -1.54 -13.84
C ALA A 269 -1.53 -1.53 -14.72
N LEU A 270 -1.98 -0.36 -15.15
CA LEU A 270 -3.18 -0.22 -15.99
C LEU A 270 -2.95 -0.66 -17.44
N THR A 271 -1.76 -0.41 -17.99
CA THR A 271 -1.45 -0.64 -19.42
C THR A 271 -0.78 -1.98 -19.69
N TRP A 272 -0.35 -2.69 -18.65
CA TRP A 272 0.36 -3.98 -18.81
C TRP A 272 -0.29 -4.86 -19.90
N PRO A 273 0.52 -5.46 -20.82
CA PRO A 273 2.00 -5.49 -20.86
C PRO A 273 2.66 -4.34 -21.66
N HIS A 274 1.94 -3.28 -21.99
CA HIS A 274 2.41 -2.20 -22.86
C HIS A 274 2.85 -0.98 -22.05
N ARG A 275 3.67 -0.11 -22.70
CA ARG A 275 4.04 1.20 -22.17
C ARG A 275 3.39 2.28 -23.02
N TYR A 276 2.69 3.21 -22.38
CA TYR A 276 2.07 4.34 -23.03
C TYR A 276 2.85 5.63 -22.71
N PRO A 277 2.76 6.67 -23.55
CA PRO A 277 3.27 8.00 -23.19
C PRO A 277 2.65 8.48 -21.88
N LEU A 278 3.42 9.16 -21.06
CA LEU A 278 2.95 9.78 -19.83
C LEU A 278 3.52 11.20 -19.76
N ASP A 279 2.65 12.19 -19.61
CA ASP A 279 3.08 13.57 -19.45
C ASP A 279 3.47 13.81 -17.98
N LEU A 280 4.77 14.03 -17.76
CA LEU A 280 5.35 14.33 -16.46
C LEU A 280 5.95 15.74 -16.50
N GLU A 281 5.65 16.56 -15.50
CA GLU A 281 6.23 17.89 -15.36
C GLU A 281 7.75 17.85 -15.31
N LYS A 282 8.30 16.85 -14.59
CA LYS A 282 9.74 16.68 -14.44
C LYS A 282 10.13 15.20 -14.59
N PRO A 283 10.44 14.74 -15.80
CA PRO A 283 11.00 13.41 -16.02
C PRO A 283 12.39 13.30 -15.38
N LEU A 284 12.83 12.07 -15.13
CA LEU A 284 14.16 11.81 -14.58
C LEU A 284 15.26 12.25 -15.55
N ASP A 285 16.15 13.11 -15.08
CA ASP A 285 17.42 13.45 -15.73
C ASP A 285 18.59 12.99 -14.85
N LEU A 286 19.29 11.95 -15.29
CA LEU A 286 20.42 11.38 -14.55
C LEU A 286 21.62 12.34 -14.49
N THR A 287 21.73 13.31 -15.40
CA THR A 287 22.79 14.31 -15.37
C THR A 287 22.59 15.35 -14.26
N GLU A 288 21.33 15.63 -13.90
CA GLU A 288 20.98 16.47 -12.76
C GLU A 288 21.19 15.72 -11.42
N VAL A 289 20.89 14.40 -11.38
CA VAL A 289 21.07 13.58 -10.17
C VAL A 289 22.54 13.40 -9.82
N ALA A 290 23.39 13.17 -10.81
CA ALA A 290 24.84 13.04 -10.75
C ALA A 290 25.38 11.89 -9.88
N CYS A 291 24.84 11.66 -8.67
CA CYS A 291 25.33 10.66 -7.72
C CYS A 291 24.20 9.90 -7.03
N LEU A 292 24.38 8.60 -6.83
CA LEU A 292 23.46 7.71 -6.14
C LEU A 292 24.18 7.06 -4.95
N HIS A 293 23.55 7.05 -3.78
CA HIS A 293 24.13 6.51 -2.56
C HIS A 293 23.36 5.29 -2.07
N PHE A 294 24.10 4.32 -1.52
CA PHE A 294 23.55 3.10 -0.97
C PHE A 294 24.15 2.79 0.40
N ALA A 295 23.32 2.28 1.31
CA ALA A 295 23.76 1.83 2.62
C ALA A 295 22.91 0.64 3.10
N LYS A 296 23.38 -0.04 4.15
CA LYS A 296 22.57 -1.03 4.86
C LYS A 296 21.56 -0.33 5.78
N PRO A 297 20.37 -0.91 5.98
CA PRO A 297 19.43 -0.42 7.00
C PRO A 297 20.01 -0.68 8.40
N ASP A 298 19.71 0.22 9.32
CA ASP A 298 20.05 0.12 10.73
C ASP A 298 18.85 -0.47 11.50
N LEU A 299 18.87 -1.79 11.73
CA LEU A 299 17.77 -2.51 12.36
C LEU A 299 17.68 -2.29 13.88
N GLU A 300 18.78 -1.83 14.53
CA GLU A 300 18.73 -1.45 15.95
C GLU A 300 18.04 -0.10 16.13
N ARG A 301 18.28 0.81 15.21
CA ARG A 301 17.63 2.12 15.20
C ARG A 301 16.16 2.04 14.78
N PHE A 302 15.82 1.15 13.85
CA PHE A 302 14.48 0.97 13.30
C PHE A 302 14.02 -0.50 13.45
N PRO A 303 13.63 -0.93 14.67
CA PRO A 303 13.34 -2.33 14.96
C PRO A 303 12.08 -2.85 14.28
N LEU A 304 11.17 -1.99 13.82
CA LEU A 304 9.94 -2.42 13.13
C LEU A 304 10.21 -3.13 11.81
N LEU A 305 11.31 -2.80 11.10
CA LEU A 305 11.72 -3.53 9.92
C LEU A 305 12.13 -4.98 10.27
N ALA A 306 12.90 -5.17 11.35
CA ALA A 306 13.27 -6.51 11.82
C ALA A 306 12.04 -7.30 12.28
N LEU A 307 11.11 -6.65 12.99
CA LEU A 307 9.85 -7.25 13.43
C LEU A 307 9.00 -7.73 12.24
N ALA A 308 8.97 -6.97 11.14
CA ALA A 308 8.21 -7.37 9.95
C ALA A 308 8.78 -8.65 9.30
N TYR A 309 10.11 -8.80 9.24
CA TYR A 309 10.73 -10.06 8.81
C TYR A 309 10.37 -11.21 9.77
N GLU A 310 10.39 -10.97 11.07
CA GLU A 310 10.01 -11.99 12.07
C GLU A 310 8.55 -12.40 11.91
N ALA A 311 7.63 -11.44 11.88
CA ALA A 311 6.20 -11.69 11.77
C ALA A 311 5.85 -12.35 10.43
N GLY A 312 6.45 -11.89 9.32
CA GLY A 312 6.25 -12.46 7.99
C GLY A 312 6.72 -13.91 7.89
N LYS A 313 7.94 -14.22 8.38
CA LYS A 313 8.48 -15.60 8.39
C LYS A 313 7.64 -16.56 9.24
N LYS A 314 7.10 -16.11 10.35
CA LYS A 314 6.22 -16.92 11.20
C LYS A 314 4.82 -17.08 10.61
N GLY A 315 4.33 -16.07 9.87
CA GLY A 315 3.01 -16.09 9.24
C GLY A 315 1.84 -16.12 10.23
N GLY A 316 0.76 -16.74 9.83
CA GLY A 316 -0.46 -16.84 10.64
C GLY A 316 -1.04 -15.46 10.97
N ASN A 317 -1.48 -15.29 12.22
CA ASN A 317 -2.11 -14.06 12.70
C ASN A 317 -1.12 -12.90 12.97
N LEU A 318 0.20 -13.15 12.99
CA LEU A 318 1.18 -12.14 13.42
C LEU A 318 1.23 -10.90 12.52
N PRO A 319 1.28 -11.01 11.16
CA PRO A 319 1.28 -9.83 10.31
C PRO A 319 -0.01 -9.00 10.43
N ALA A 320 -1.17 -9.65 10.62
CA ALA A 320 -2.44 -8.95 10.81
C ALA A 320 -2.47 -8.18 12.14
N VAL A 321 -1.99 -8.80 13.23
CA VAL A 321 -1.84 -8.15 14.55
C VAL A 321 -0.87 -6.97 14.47
N MET A 322 0.28 -7.15 13.79
CA MET A 322 1.28 -6.11 13.58
C MET A 322 0.67 -4.91 12.87
N ASN A 323 -0.03 -5.14 11.75
CA ASN A 323 -0.71 -4.07 11.02
C ASN A 323 -1.76 -3.35 11.86
N ALA A 324 -2.61 -4.11 12.57
CA ALA A 324 -3.68 -3.55 13.40
C ALA A 324 -3.14 -2.67 14.53
N ALA A 325 -2.10 -3.13 15.23
CA ALA A 325 -1.43 -2.37 16.28
C ALA A 325 -0.77 -1.11 15.70
N ASN A 326 -0.11 -1.22 14.54
CA ASN A 326 0.51 -0.09 13.87
C ASN A 326 -0.51 0.96 13.44
N GLU A 327 -1.65 0.58 12.87
CA GLU A 327 -2.69 1.55 12.48
C GLU A 327 -3.18 2.38 13.66
N VAL A 328 -3.40 1.73 14.82
CA VAL A 328 -3.86 2.40 16.05
C VAL A 328 -2.76 3.30 16.63
N ALA A 329 -1.53 2.81 16.76
CA ALA A 329 -0.41 3.56 17.33
C ALA A 329 -0.03 4.76 16.45
N ASN A 330 0.06 4.56 15.12
CA ASN A 330 0.28 5.62 14.14
C ASN A 330 -0.81 6.71 14.25
N ALA A 331 -2.08 6.34 14.33
CA ALA A 331 -3.17 7.28 14.50
C ALA A 331 -3.09 8.04 15.84
N ALA A 332 -2.70 7.39 16.92
CA ALA A 332 -2.50 8.02 18.23
C ALA A 332 -1.33 9.03 18.22
N PHE A 333 -0.21 8.66 17.60
CA PHE A 333 0.91 9.60 17.42
C PHE A 333 0.49 10.84 16.63
N ARG A 334 -0.19 10.67 15.49
CA ARG A 334 -0.69 11.81 14.69
C ARG A 334 -1.65 12.71 15.46
N LYS A 335 -2.38 12.16 16.44
CA LYS A 335 -3.23 12.90 17.36
C LYS A 335 -2.46 13.45 18.57
N LYS A 336 -1.14 13.29 18.63
CA LYS A 336 -0.26 13.71 19.76
C LYS A 336 -0.63 13.07 21.10
N GLN A 337 -1.17 11.85 21.07
CA GLN A 337 -1.56 11.08 22.26
C GLN A 337 -0.41 10.23 22.81
N ILE A 338 0.57 9.90 21.98
CA ILE A 338 1.76 9.13 22.35
C ILE A 338 3.00 9.75 21.69
N PRO A 339 4.22 9.58 22.25
CA PRO A 339 5.46 9.95 21.58
C PRO A 339 5.78 8.99 20.42
N PHE A 340 6.71 9.38 19.52
CA PHE A 340 7.05 8.63 18.31
C PHE A 340 7.53 7.22 18.62
N LEU A 341 8.46 7.04 19.54
CA LEU A 341 9.02 5.72 19.87
C LEU A 341 8.00 4.78 20.52
N ALA A 342 6.91 5.31 21.11
CA ALA A 342 5.84 4.44 21.62
C ALA A 342 5.10 3.68 20.51
N ILE A 343 5.17 4.12 19.24
CA ILE A 343 4.60 3.37 18.12
C ILE A 343 5.25 1.99 18.07
N GLU A 344 6.58 1.95 18.03
CA GLU A 344 7.32 0.69 17.95
C GLU A 344 7.14 -0.20 19.18
N ASP A 345 7.15 0.39 20.40
CA ASP A 345 6.94 -0.36 21.62
C ASP A 345 5.58 -1.06 21.62
N ILE A 346 4.52 -0.36 21.21
CA ILE A 346 3.16 -0.91 21.14
C ILE A 346 3.10 -2.06 20.11
N VAL A 347 3.68 -1.87 18.92
CA VAL A 347 3.63 -2.85 17.84
C VAL A 347 4.45 -4.10 18.19
N ILE A 348 5.66 -3.93 18.72
CA ILE A 348 6.52 -5.02 19.15
C ILE A 348 5.84 -5.83 20.26
N ASN A 349 5.29 -5.15 21.27
CA ASN A 349 4.58 -5.81 22.37
C ASN A 349 3.34 -6.55 21.88
N ALA A 350 2.59 -6.03 20.92
CA ALA A 350 1.44 -6.72 20.34
C ALA A 350 1.85 -8.04 19.68
N VAL A 351 2.86 -8.02 18.82
CA VAL A 351 3.35 -9.21 18.10
C VAL A 351 3.91 -10.26 19.05
N HIS A 352 4.63 -9.85 20.11
CA HIS A 352 5.25 -10.77 21.05
C HIS A 352 4.28 -11.30 22.14
N THR A 353 3.14 -10.62 22.36
CA THR A 353 2.15 -11.02 23.37
C THR A 353 1.04 -11.90 22.81
N VAL A 354 0.68 -11.72 21.55
CA VAL A 354 -0.40 -12.50 20.95
C VAL A 354 -0.05 -13.98 20.90
N THR A 355 -1.04 -14.82 21.19
CA THR A 355 -0.88 -16.26 20.96
C THR A 355 -0.92 -16.54 19.46
N TYR A 356 0.13 -17.19 18.94
CA TYR A 356 0.19 -17.58 17.53
C TYR A 356 -1.01 -18.48 17.16
N GLN A 357 -1.64 -18.17 16.05
CA GLN A 357 -2.70 -18.95 15.42
C GLN A 357 -2.52 -18.98 13.91
N PRO A 358 -2.69 -20.13 13.24
CA PRO A 358 -2.73 -20.16 11.79
C PRO A 358 -3.98 -19.43 11.29
N VAL A 359 -3.86 -18.80 10.11
CA VAL A 359 -4.97 -18.13 9.43
C VAL A 359 -5.46 -19.05 8.31
N ASN A 360 -6.69 -19.51 8.43
CA ASN A 360 -7.33 -20.37 7.43
C ASN A 360 -8.56 -19.73 6.81
N THR A 361 -9.14 -18.75 7.49
CA THR A 361 -10.40 -18.10 7.12
C THR A 361 -10.30 -16.59 7.27
N VAL A 362 -11.20 -15.88 6.58
CA VAL A 362 -11.38 -14.42 6.76
C VAL A 362 -11.70 -14.06 8.22
N GLN A 363 -12.45 -14.93 8.93
CA GLN A 363 -12.79 -14.66 10.33
C GLN A 363 -11.55 -14.67 11.22
N ASP A 364 -10.57 -15.55 10.97
CA ASP A 364 -9.31 -15.57 11.72
C ASP A 364 -8.55 -14.24 11.59
N LEU A 365 -8.58 -13.63 10.39
CA LEU A 365 -7.99 -12.31 10.17
C LEU A 365 -8.75 -11.18 10.88
N ILE A 366 -10.08 -11.21 10.84
CA ILE A 366 -10.92 -10.22 11.55
C ILE A 366 -10.68 -10.29 13.05
N ASP A 367 -10.53 -11.49 13.60
CA ASP A 367 -10.27 -11.69 15.03
C ASP A 367 -8.85 -11.25 15.41
N ALA A 368 -7.85 -11.50 14.54
CA ALA A 368 -6.49 -11.01 14.69
C ALA A 368 -6.40 -9.49 14.66
N ASP A 369 -7.05 -8.83 13.67
CA ASP A 369 -7.11 -7.37 13.56
C ASP A 369 -7.77 -6.75 14.80
N ARG A 370 -8.91 -7.32 15.24
CA ARG A 370 -9.61 -6.85 16.45
C ARG A 370 -8.71 -6.96 17.68
N TRP A 371 -8.07 -8.11 17.88
CA TRP A 371 -7.18 -8.32 19.01
C TRP A 371 -6.03 -7.30 19.00
N GLY A 372 -5.39 -7.09 17.86
CA GLY A 372 -4.28 -6.13 17.72
C GLY A 372 -4.71 -4.70 18.04
N ARG A 373 -5.89 -4.27 17.55
CA ARG A 373 -6.45 -2.95 17.87
C ARG A 373 -6.77 -2.80 19.34
N ASP A 374 -7.45 -3.76 19.94
CA ASP A 374 -7.83 -3.71 21.36
C ASP A 374 -6.58 -3.67 22.25
N PHE A 375 -5.56 -4.48 21.94
CA PHE A 375 -4.28 -4.45 22.63
C PHE A 375 -3.61 -3.05 22.54
N ALA A 376 -3.52 -2.50 21.35
CA ALA A 376 -2.90 -1.18 21.14
C ALA A 376 -3.66 -0.07 21.88
N TYR A 377 -4.99 -0.07 21.87
CA TYR A 377 -5.78 0.88 22.66
C TYR A 377 -5.52 0.77 24.15
N GLN A 378 -5.38 -0.43 24.70
CA GLN A 378 -5.06 -0.66 26.11
C GLN A 378 -3.65 -0.10 26.46
N GLN A 379 -2.65 -0.36 25.60
CA GLN A 379 -1.30 0.18 25.79
C GLN A 379 -1.27 1.71 25.79
N ILE A 380 -1.99 2.36 24.86
CA ILE A 380 -2.07 3.82 24.78
C ILE A 380 -2.69 4.43 26.07
N GLN A 381 -3.70 3.78 26.65
CA GLN A 381 -4.28 4.22 27.92
C GLN A 381 -3.27 4.11 29.06
N GLY A 382 -2.42 3.09 29.07
CA GLY A 382 -1.34 2.91 30.05
C GLY A 382 -0.20 3.93 29.94
N VAL A 383 0.12 4.40 28.74
CA VAL A 383 1.14 5.44 28.52
C VAL A 383 0.68 6.82 29.06
N ASN A 384 -0.63 7.05 29.13
CA ASN A 384 -1.21 8.33 29.57
C ASN A 384 -1.50 8.38 31.10
N GLN A 385 -1.21 7.32 31.87
CA GLN A 385 -1.29 7.25 33.32
C GLN A 385 0.09 7.39 33.96
#